data_2de4df812800ea2566c32f9a0e28d449
#
_entry.id   2de4df812800ea2566c32f9a0e28d449
#
_cell.length_a   1.000
_cell.length_b   1.000
_cell.length_c   1.000
_cell.angle_alpha   90.00
_cell.angle_beta   90.00
_cell.angle_gamma   90.00
#
_symmetry.space_group_name_H-M   'P 1'
#
loop_
_entity.id
_entity.type
_entity.pdbx_description
1 polymer ?
#
loop_
_entity_poly.entity_id
_entity_poly.type
_entity_poly.pdbx_seq_one_letter_code
_entity_poly.pdbx_strand_id
1 'polypeptide(L)'
;EIMICTKSDLVLRDLDLLKSFPKVTVSWSVNTLDEQFCADMDNAVSIERRLKAMRQTYEAGIRTVCFVSPIFPRITDVKAIIEEVKDYADLIWLENLNLRGQFKGGIMTYIREKYPDLIPLYEEIYNKKRLEYWQALEQDISNYAKEQGFPYRINDLPYGRSEKGKPVIVNYFYHEKIRLTK
;
A
#
# COMPACT_ATOMS: atom_id res chain seq x y z
N GLU A 1 5.44 0.60 -22.25
CA GLU A 1 5.26 0.92 -20.83
C GLU A 1 5.78 -0.23 -19.97
N ILE A 2 6.57 0.10 -18.96
CA ILE A 2 7.13 -0.88 -18.02
C ILE A 2 6.62 -0.54 -16.63
N MET A 3 6.12 -1.54 -15.91
CA MET A 3 5.79 -1.45 -14.50
C MET A 3 6.58 -2.51 -13.73
N ILE A 4 7.37 -2.07 -12.76
CA ILE A 4 8.16 -2.94 -11.88
C ILE A 4 7.54 -2.89 -10.49
N CYS A 5 7.07 -4.03 -9.99
CA CYS A 5 6.61 -4.18 -8.62
C CYS A 5 7.69 -4.87 -7.80
N THR A 6 8.12 -4.26 -6.71
CA THR A 6 9.26 -4.77 -5.93
C THR A 6 9.11 -4.53 -4.43
N LYS A 7 9.85 -5.29 -3.64
CA LYS A 7 10.16 -5.06 -2.22
C LYS A 7 11.67 -4.89 -2.00
N SER A 8 12.42 -4.59 -3.08
CA SER A 8 13.88 -4.53 -3.06
C SER A 8 14.40 -3.18 -3.53
N ASP A 9 15.61 -2.85 -3.12
CA ASP A 9 16.38 -1.70 -3.60
C ASP A 9 17.26 -2.03 -4.83
N LEU A 10 17.26 -3.26 -5.32
CA LEU A 10 18.06 -3.68 -6.48
C LEU A 10 17.71 -2.94 -7.77
N VAL A 11 16.52 -2.39 -7.89
CA VAL A 11 16.12 -1.57 -9.04
C VAL A 11 17.03 -0.35 -9.24
N LEU A 12 17.70 0.12 -8.18
CA LEU A 12 18.64 1.26 -8.24
C LEU A 12 19.82 1.00 -9.17
N ARG A 13 20.24 -0.25 -9.32
CA ARG A 13 21.31 -0.66 -10.25
C ARG A 13 20.98 -0.30 -11.70
N ASP A 14 19.70 -0.36 -12.04
CA ASP A 14 19.24 -0.30 -13.43
C ASP A 14 18.56 1.05 -13.77
N LEU A 15 18.70 2.09 -12.92
CA LEU A 15 18.04 3.38 -13.11
C LEU A 15 18.35 4.02 -14.47
N ASP A 16 19.62 3.98 -14.92
CA ASP A 16 20.01 4.56 -16.21
C ASP A 16 19.36 3.84 -17.39
N LEU A 17 19.27 2.50 -17.29
CA LEU A 17 18.54 1.70 -18.27
C LEU A 17 17.04 2.05 -18.25
N LEU A 18 16.45 2.16 -17.07
CA LEU A 18 15.02 2.48 -16.92
C LEU A 18 14.67 3.84 -17.50
N LYS A 19 15.54 4.85 -17.35
CA LYS A 19 15.37 6.17 -17.95
C LYS A 19 15.33 6.16 -19.49
N SER A 20 15.90 5.14 -20.13
CA SER A 20 15.87 5.02 -21.61
C SER A 20 14.49 4.64 -22.16
N PHE A 21 13.57 4.19 -21.33
CA PHE A 21 12.22 3.83 -21.75
C PHE A 21 11.26 5.02 -21.63
N PRO A 22 10.33 5.19 -22.58
CA PRO A 22 9.44 6.36 -22.61
C PRO A 22 8.45 6.39 -21.44
N LYS A 23 8.11 5.24 -20.87
CA LYS A 23 7.16 5.14 -19.75
C LYS A 23 7.58 4.02 -18.80
N VAL A 24 8.07 4.40 -17.62
CA VAL A 24 8.46 3.49 -16.55
C VAL A 24 7.79 3.90 -15.26
N THR A 25 7.31 2.93 -14.54
CA THR A 25 6.77 3.08 -13.19
C THR A 25 7.40 2.02 -12.29
N VAL A 26 7.92 2.43 -11.15
CA VAL A 26 8.39 1.49 -10.12
C VAL A 26 7.50 1.60 -8.89
N SER A 27 7.02 0.45 -8.43
CA SER A 27 6.08 0.33 -7.31
C SER A 27 6.70 -0.48 -6.19
N TRP A 28 6.78 0.11 -4.99
CA TRP A 28 7.23 -0.58 -3.79
C TRP A 28 6.05 -0.96 -2.89
N SER A 29 6.02 -2.23 -2.46
CA SER A 29 5.11 -2.65 -1.39
C SER A 29 5.62 -2.17 -0.04
N VAL A 30 4.84 -1.31 0.62
CA VAL A 30 5.08 -0.78 1.97
C VAL A 30 3.79 -0.93 2.75
N ASN A 31 3.69 -1.93 3.61
CA ASN A 31 2.48 -2.23 4.38
C ASN A 31 2.58 -1.85 5.85
N THR A 32 3.72 -1.34 6.27
CA THR A 32 4.01 -0.90 7.63
C THR A 32 5.22 0.04 7.63
N LEU A 33 5.38 0.81 8.69
CA LEU A 33 6.64 1.50 9.03
C LEU A 33 7.36 0.81 10.21
N ASP A 34 6.79 -0.28 10.74
CA ASP A 34 7.37 -1.10 11.79
C ASP A 34 8.28 -2.17 11.17
N GLU A 35 9.59 -2.04 11.42
CA GLU A 35 10.59 -2.97 10.89
C GLU A 35 10.46 -4.38 11.48
N GLN A 36 10.00 -4.52 12.73
CA GLN A 36 9.79 -5.85 13.31
C GLN A 36 8.61 -6.56 12.65
N PHE A 37 7.48 -5.86 12.46
CA PHE A 37 6.36 -6.42 11.73
C PHE A 37 6.74 -6.76 10.28
N CYS A 38 7.54 -5.91 9.63
CA CYS A 38 8.04 -6.17 8.29
C CYS A 38 8.87 -7.46 8.24
N ALA A 39 9.81 -7.64 9.17
CA ALA A 39 10.66 -8.83 9.24
C ALA A 39 9.87 -10.10 9.57
N ASP A 40 8.81 -10.00 10.38
CA ASP A 40 7.93 -11.12 10.69
C ASP A 40 7.06 -11.54 9.48
N MET A 41 6.74 -10.60 8.58
CA MET A 41 5.83 -10.83 7.46
C MET A 41 6.51 -11.24 6.16
N ASP A 42 7.74 -10.80 5.91
CA ASP A 42 8.46 -11.18 4.70
C ASP A 42 10.00 -11.16 4.89
N ASN A 43 10.71 -11.86 3.98
CA ASN A 43 12.17 -11.93 3.96
C ASN A 43 12.81 -10.91 3.00
N ALA A 44 12.10 -9.85 2.65
CA ALA A 44 12.61 -8.81 1.76
C ALA A 44 13.47 -7.78 2.53
N VAL A 45 13.99 -6.78 1.82
CA VAL A 45 14.77 -5.72 2.47
C VAL A 45 13.90 -4.89 3.43
N SER A 46 14.55 -4.24 4.41
CA SER A 46 13.89 -3.39 5.42
C SER A 46 13.03 -2.29 4.78
N ILE A 47 12.09 -1.76 5.55
CA ILE A 47 11.26 -0.64 5.10
C ILE A 47 12.11 0.58 4.79
N GLU A 48 13.11 0.89 5.64
CA GLU A 48 14.05 1.99 5.39
C GLU A 48 14.70 1.88 4.01
N ARG A 49 15.20 0.69 3.63
CA ARG A 49 15.81 0.47 2.31
C ARG A 49 14.81 0.64 1.17
N ARG A 50 13.56 0.19 1.33
CA ARG A 50 12.49 0.38 0.34
C ARG A 50 12.18 1.85 0.13
N LEU A 51 11.99 2.60 1.21
CA LEU A 51 11.68 4.04 1.18
C LEU A 51 12.83 4.84 0.58
N LYS A 52 14.07 4.53 0.96
CA LYS A 52 15.27 5.14 0.37
C LYS A 52 15.35 4.88 -1.14
N ALA A 53 15.12 3.65 -1.57
CA ALA A 53 15.13 3.29 -2.99
C ALA A 53 14.02 4.01 -3.77
N MET A 54 12.82 4.11 -3.20
CA MET A 54 11.71 4.84 -3.81
C MET A 54 12.07 6.32 -3.97
N ARG A 55 12.63 6.97 -2.94
CA ARG A 55 13.07 8.37 -2.99
C ARG A 55 14.11 8.60 -4.08
N GLN A 56 15.17 7.78 -4.13
CA GLN A 56 16.21 7.90 -5.15
C GLN A 56 15.67 7.70 -6.58
N THR A 57 14.73 6.78 -6.75
CA THR A 57 14.07 6.55 -8.04
C THR A 57 13.21 7.75 -8.46
N TYR A 58 12.50 8.36 -7.50
CA TYR A 58 11.73 9.57 -7.72
C TYR A 58 12.64 10.75 -8.11
N GLU A 59 13.74 10.98 -7.37
CA GLU A 59 14.75 12.02 -7.65
C GLU A 59 15.41 11.80 -9.02
N ALA A 60 15.50 10.56 -9.48
CA ALA A 60 15.97 10.21 -10.81
C ALA A 60 14.95 10.52 -11.94
N GLY A 61 13.77 11.04 -11.61
CA GLY A 61 12.71 11.41 -12.56
C GLY A 61 11.85 10.23 -13.04
N ILE A 62 11.97 9.06 -12.42
CA ILE A 62 11.15 7.89 -12.73
C ILE A 62 9.91 7.91 -11.84
N ARG A 63 8.76 7.61 -12.45
CA ARG A 63 7.47 7.57 -11.74
C ARG A 63 7.48 6.50 -10.65
N THR A 64 7.08 6.90 -9.44
CA THR A 64 7.09 6.04 -8.26
C THR A 64 5.69 5.81 -7.70
N VAL A 65 5.46 4.60 -7.21
CA VAL A 65 4.22 4.20 -6.56
C VAL A 65 4.53 3.60 -5.18
N CYS A 66 3.92 4.13 -4.14
CA CYS A 66 3.84 3.46 -2.86
C CYS A 66 2.62 2.54 -2.86
N PHE A 67 2.84 1.25 -2.90
CA PHE A 67 1.78 0.24 -2.84
C PHE A 67 1.59 -0.20 -1.40
N VAL A 68 0.59 0.38 -0.72
CA VAL A 68 0.24 0.02 0.65
C VAL A 68 -0.57 -1.27 0.62
N SER A 69 0.14 -2.38 0.53
CA SER A 69 -0.45 -3.72 0.36
C SER A 69 0.41 -4.82 1.02
N PRO A 70 -0.28 -5.72 1.73
CA PRO A 70 -1.66 -5.60 2.15
C PRO A 70 -1.84 -4.71 3.40
N ILE A 71 -2.97 -4.03 3.50
CA ILE A 71 -3.36 -3.31 4.74
C ILE A 71 -3.87 -4.33 5.74
N PHE A 72 -3.17 -4.47 6.86
CA PHE A 72 -3.60 -5.29 8.00
C PHE A 72 -4.51 -4.48 8.92
N PRO A 73 -5.75 -4.95 9.21
CA PRO A 73 -6.67 -4.23 10.09
C PRO A 73 -6.05 -3.86 11.43
N ARG A 74 -6.07 -2.56 11.78
CA ARG A 74 -5.55 -1.99 13.04
C ARG A 74 -4.03 -2.14 13.26
N ILE A 75 -3.28 -2.70 12.30
CA ILE A 75 -1.82 -2.85 12.38
C ILE A 75 -1.15 -1.88 11.39
N THR A 76 -1.63 -1.84 10.14
CA THR A 76 -1.12 -0.89 9.15
C THR A 76 -1.65 0.51 9.44
N ASP A 77 -0.77 1.44 9.76
CA ASP A 77 -1.10 2.88 9.83
C ASP A 77 -0.96 3.51 8.44
N VAL A 78 -2.08 3.55 7.72
CA VAL A 78 -2.13 4.06 6.35
C VAL A 78 -1.77 5.55 6.29
N LYS A 79 -2.23 6.35 7.28
CA LYS A 79 -1.96 7.80 7.30
C LYS A 79 -0.49 8.10 7.55
N ALA A 80 0.14 7.37 8.47
CA ALA A 80 1.57 7.49 8.71
C ALA A 80 2.39 7.15 7.45
N ILE A 81 2.01 6.10 6.71
CA ILE A 81 2.67 5.76 5.44
C ILE A 81 2.46 6.86 4.39
N ILE A 82 1.25 7.41 4.26
CA ILE A 82 0.98 8.52 3.33
C ILE A 82 1.89 9.72 3.67
N GLU A 83 1.96 10.11 4.95
CA GLU A 83 2.79 11.23 5.40
C GLU A 83 4.28 11.00 5.10
N GLU A 84 4.78 9.78 5.30
CA GLU A 84 6.17 9.43 5.01
C GLU A 84 6.50 9.57 3.52
N VAL A 85 5.60 9.13 2.62
CA VAL A 85 5.93 9.03 1.19
C VAL A 85 5.42 10.18 0.33
N LYS A 86 4.62 11.10 0.87
CA LYS A 86 3.92 12.16 0.11
C LYS A 86 4.82 13.02 -0.76
N ASP A 87 6.08 13.19 -0.39
CA ASP A 87 7.01 14.06 -1.12
C ASP A 87 7.76 13.35 -2.26
N TYR A 88 7.77 12.01 -2.26
CA TYR A 88 8.50 11.21 -3.23
C TYR A 88 7.72 10.00 -3.79
N ALA A 89 6.40 10.02 -3.68
CA ALA A 89 5.51 9.14 -4.41
C ALA A 89 4.64 9.93 -5.38
N ASP A 90 4.47 9.46 -6.60
CA ASP A 90 3.51 10.04 -7.56
C ASP A 90 2.10 9.47 -7.33
N LEU A 91 2.04 8.24 -6.86
CA LEU A 91 0.81 7.53 -6.57
C LEU A 91 0.95 6.75 -5.26
N ILE A 92 -0.10 6.75 -4.45
CA ILE A 92 -0.25 5.89 -3.27
C ILE A 92 -1.44 4.98 -3.53
N TRP A 93 -1.17 3.69 -3.67
CA TRP A 93 -2.16 2.68 -4.00
C TRP A 93 -2.47 1.82 -2.78
N LEU A 94 -3.74 1.79 -2.38
CA LEU A 94 -4.21 1.13 -1.17
C LEU A 94 -4.91 -0.18 -1.51
N GLU A 95 -4.46 -1.28 -0.91
CA GLU A 95 -5.09 -2.59 -1.08
C GLU A 95 -5.27 -3.28 0.28
N ASN A 96 -6.49 -3.72 0.54
CA ASN A 96 -6.81 -4.39 1.79
C ASN A 96 -6.32 -5.85 1.82
N LEU A 97 -6.00 -6.35 3.02
CA LEU A 97 -5.61 -7.75 3.23
C LEU A 97 -6.72 -8.69 2.79
N ASN A 98 -6.38 -9.64 1.93
CA ASN A 98 -7.27 -10.66 1.40
C ASN A 98 -6.86 -12.04 1.92
N LEU A 99 -7.44 -12.46 3.05
CA LEU A 99 -7.15 -13.76 3.66
C LEU A 99 -7.86 -14.90 2.95
N ARG A 100 -7.19 -15.50 1.97
CA ARG A 100 -7.69 -16.67 1.22
C ARG A 100 -6.68 -17.82 1.26
N GLY A 101 -7.21 -19.04 1.05
CA GLY A 101 -6.38 -20.24 0.87
C GLY A 101 -5.42 -20.52 2.02
N GLN A 102 -4.23 -20.99 1.66
CA GLN A 102 -3.22 -21.49 2.62
C GLN A 102 -2.65 -20.41 3.55
N PHE A 103 -2.62 -19.15 3.13
CA PHE A 103 -2.04 -18.06 3.93
C PHE A 103 -2.91 -17.67 5.14
N LYS A 104 -4.22 -17.94 5.08
CA LYS A 104 -5.15 -17.54 6.13
C LYS A 104 -4.75 -18.13 7.50
N GLY A 105 -4.40 -19.41 7.53
CA GLY A 105 -4.01 -20.09 8.77
C GLY A 105 -2.80 -19.44 9.43
N GLY A 106 -1.73 -19.22 8.68
CA GLY A 106 -0.49 -18.60 9.17
C GLY A 106 -0.72 -17.19 9.69
N ILE A 107 -1.42 -16.35 8.94
CA ILE A 107 -1.73 -14.98 9.37
C ILE A 107 -2.60 -14.98 10.64
N MET A 108 -3.64 -15.80 10.71
CA MET A 108 -4.49 -15.87 11.91
C MET A 108 -3.74 -16.39 13.14
N THR A 109 -2.77 -17.30 12.97
CA THR A 109 -1.89 -17.74 14.05
C THR A 109 -1.00 -16.60 14.52
N TYR A 110 -0.35 -15.89 13.60
CA TYR A 110 0.47 -14.72 13.92
C TYR A 110 -0.33 -13.65 14.69
N ILE A 111 -1.53 -13.30 14.21
CA ILE A 111 -2.40 -12.32 14.89
C ILE A 111 -2.75 -12.81 16.30
N ARG A 112 -3.03 -14.09 16.48
CA ARG A 112 -3.36 -14.67 17.80
C ARG A 112 -2.18 -14.58 18.77
N GLU A 113 -0.97 -14.75 18.29
CA GLU A 113 0.25 -14.73 19.10
C GLU A 113 0.71 -13.31 19.44
N LYS A 114 0.67 -12.41 18.47
CA LYS A 114 1.24 -11.06 18.61
C LYS A 114 0.20 -9.98 18.95
N TYR A 115 -1.04 -10.15 18.51
CA TYR A 115 -2.13 -9.18 18.65
C TYR A 115 -3.45 -9.85 19.08
N PRO A 116 -3.47 -10.57 20.23
CA PRO A 116 -4.63 -11.38 20.62
C PRO A 116 -5.93 -10.57 20.71
N ASP A 117 -5.85 -9.30 21.09
CA ASP A 117 -7.01 -8.40 21.19
C ASP A 117 -7.65 -8.09 19.84
N LEU A 118 -6.94 -8.31 18.72
CA LEU A 118 -7.48 -8.10 17.38
C LEU A 118 -8.20 -9.32 16.81
N ILE A 119 -8.13 -10.48 17.45
CA ILE A 119 -8.78 -11.71 16.96
C ILE A 119 -10.27 -11.53 16.69
N PRO A 120 -11.07 -10.91 17.59
CA PRO A 120 -12.50 -10.71 17.32
C PRO A 120 -12.75 -9.88 16.05
N LEU A 121 -11.96 -8.85 15.81
CA LEU A 121 -12.05 -8.03 14.59
C LEU A 121 -11.74 -8.84 13.32
N TYR A 122 -10.66 -9.63 13.34
CA TYR A 122 -10.28 -10.47 12.21
C TYR A 122 -11.33 -11.55 11.92
N GLU A 123 -11.94 -12.12 12.93
CA GLU A 123 -13.06 -13.08 12.77
C GLU A 123 -14.30 -12.41 12.15
N GLU A 124 -14.66 -11.21 12.59
CA GLU A 124 -15.75 -10.44 11.97
C GLU A 124 -15.48 -10.19 10.49
N ILE A 125 -14.29 -9.71 10.14
CA ILE A 125 -13.94 -9.38 8.76
C ILE A 125 -13.86 -10.63 7.88
N TYR A 126 -13.09 -11.65 8.31
CA TYR A 126 -12.69 -12.75 7.42
C TYR A 126 -13.50 -14.03 7.55
N ASN A 127 -14.15 -14.26 8.67
CA ASN A 127 -15.02 -15.43 8.87
C ASN A 127 -16.48 -15.06 8.64
N LYS A 128 -16.94 -13.93 9.21
CA LYS A 128 -18.33 -13.45 9.04
C LYS A 128 -18.51 -12.55 7.82
N LYS A 129 -17.42 -12.24 7.09
CA LYS A 129 -17.40 -11.41 5.87
C LYS A 129 -18.01 -10.02 6.07
N ARG A 130 -17.78 -9.42 7.23
CA ARG A 130 -18.27 -8.09 7.57
C ARG A 130 -17.40 -7.02 6.90
N LEU A 131 -18.02 -6.05 6.27
CA LEU A 131 -17.33 -5.01 5.48
C LEU A 131 -17.21 -3.68 6.23
N GLU A 132 -17.83 -3.54 7.37
CA GLU A 132 -17.95 -2.29 8.13
C GLU A 132 -16.58 -1.69 8.46
N TYR A 133 -15.60 -2.51 8.80
CA TYR A 133 -14.23 -2.04 9.04
C TYR A 133 -13.62 -1.37 7.80
N TRP A 134 -13.75 -2.02 6.63
CA TRP A 134 -13.19 -1.49 5.39
C TRP A 134 -13.92 -0.23 4.92
N GLN A 135 -15.22 -0.17 5.11
CA GLN A 135 -16.04 1.01 4.80
C GLN A 135 -15.65 2.20 5.70
N ALA A 136 -15.47 1.94 7.00
CA ALA A 136 -15.02 2.96 7.95
C ALA A 136 -13.60 3.45 7.63
N LEU A 137 -12.68 2.55 7.29
CA LEU A 137 -11.32 2.90 6.89
C LEU A 137 -11.31 3.72 5.59
N GLU A 138 -12.09 3.31 4.59
CA GLU A 138 -12.24 4.05 3.33
C GLU A 138 -12.72 5.48 3.58
N GLN A 139 -13.76 5.64 4.39
CA GLN A 139 -14.31 6.96 4.73
C GLN A 139 -13.29 7.81 5.49
N ASP A 140 -12.55 7.21 6.44
CA ASP A 140 -11.52 7.89 7.22
C ASP A 140 -10.37 8.38 6.34
N ILE A 141 -9.89 7.55 5.41
CA ILE A 141 -8.83 7.94 4.46
C ILE A 141 -9.34 8.99 3.47
N SER A 142 -10.58 8.87 2.99
CA SER A 142 -11.19 9.85 2.09
C SER A 142 -11.31 11.23 2.75
N ASN A 143 -11.76 11.27 4.01
CA ASN A 143 -11.83 12.51 4.79
C ASN A 143 -10.44 13.11 4.99
N TYR A 144 -9.49 12.30 5.41
CA TYR A 144 -8.09 12.72 5.58
C TYR A 144 -7.50 13.28 4.28
N ALA A 145 -7.71 12.58 3.16
CA ALA A 145 -7.23 13.05 1.86
C ALA A 145 -7.82 14.42 1.50
N LYS A 146 -9.12 14.62 1.75
CA LYS A 146 -9.81 15.90 1.53
C LYS A 146 -9.24 17.01 2.40
N GLU A 147 -9.06 16.76 3.70
CA GLU A 147 -8.51 17.73 4.66
C GLU A 147 -7.08 18.13 4.30
N GLN A 148 -6.25 17.18 3.90
CA GLN A 148 -4.87 17.41 3.48
C GLN A 148 -4.72 17.88 2.03
N GLY A 149 -5.82 17.88 1.26
CA GLY A 149 -5.83 18.30 -0.14
C GLY A 149 -5.15 17.30 -1.09
N PHE A 150 -5.15 16.02 -0.77
CA PHE A 150 -4.74 14.96 -1.69
C PHE A 150 -5.89 14.60 -2.64
N PRO A 151 -5.63 14.43 -3.95
CA PRO A 151 -6.59 13.79 -4.84
C PRO A 151 -6.85 12.36 -4.40
N TYR A 152 -8.12 11.99 -4.25
CA TYR A 152 -8.55 10.65 -3.85
C TYR A 152 -9.43 10.03 -4.92
N ARG A 153 -9.18 8.78 -5.30
CA ARG A 153 -9.91 8.05 -6.32
C ARG A 153 -10.20 6.61 -5.89
N ILE A 154 -11.24 6.04 -6.47
CA ILE A 154 -11.62 4.64 -6.25
C ILE A 154 -11.46 3.89 -7.57
N ASN A 155 -10.66 2.82 -7.57
CA ASN A 155 -10.43 1.91 -8.72
C ASN A 155 -9.99 2.61 -10.02
N ASP A 156 -9.36 3.77 -9.92
CA ASP A 156 -8.86 4.53 -11.08
C ASP A 156 -7.37 4.83 -10.90
N LEU A 157 -6.55 4.38 -11.85
CA LEU A 157 -5.09 4.57 -11.82
C LEU A 157 -4.69 5.75 -12.72
N PRO A 158 -4.63 6.97 -12.19
CA PRO A 158 -4.23 8.13 -12.96
C PRO A 158 -2.75 8.07 -13.32
N TYR A 159 -2.38 8.73 -14.41
CA TYR A 159 -0.99 8.90 -14.80
C TYR A 159 -0.40 10.17 -14.15
N GLY A 160 0.70 10.02 -13.42
CA GLY A 160 1.44 11.14 -12.83
C GLY A 160 0.84 11.72 -11.55
N ARG A 161 1.46 12.79 -11.05
CA ARG A 161 1.00 13.56 -9.91
C ARG A 161 -0.23 14.39 -10.26
N SER A 162 -0.95 14.81 -9.24
CA SER A 162 -2.00 15.79 -9.43
C SER A 162 -1.42 17.14 -9.89
N GLU A 163 -2.26 17.99 -10.47
CA GLU A 163 -1.90 19.36 -10.84
C GLU A 163 -1.33 20.18 -9.67
N LYS A 164 -1.65 19.82 -8.44
CA LYS A 164 -1.13 20.45 -7.21
C LYS A 164 0.21 19.88 -6.73
N GLY A 165 0.85 19.00 -7.48
CA GLY A 165 2.14 18.40 -7.12
C GLY A 165 2.07 17.37 -5.97
N LYS A 166 0.88 16.99 -5.52
CA LYS A 166 0.67 15.96 -4.49
C LYS A 166 0.47 14.59 -5.12
N PRO A 167 0.82 13.49 -4.41
CA PRO A 167 0.50 12.16 -4.90
C PRO A 167 -1.03 11.98 -4.97
N VAL A 168 -1.46 11.15 -5.92
CA VAL A 168 -2.84 10.71 -5.98
C VAL A 168 -3.00 9.49 -5.08
N ILE A 169 -3.97 9.50 -4.19
CA ILE A 169 -4.34 8.34 -3.37
C ILE A 169 -5.42 7.55 -4.10
N VAL A 170 -5.16 6.27 -4.37
CA VAL A 170 -6.12 5.38 -5.02
C VAL A 170 -6.50 4.25 -4.07
N ASN A 171 -7.77 4.20 -3.75
CA ASN A 171 -8.34 3.08 -3.00
C ASN A 171 -8.70 1.93 -3.96
N TYR A 172 -8.15 0.75 -3.69
CA TYR A 172 -8.38 -0.47 -4.43
C TYR A 172 -8.79 -1.62 -3.51
N PHE A 173 -9.77 -1.38 -2.63
CA PHE A 173 -10.22 -2.39 -1.68
C PHE A 173 -11.06 -3.47 -2.38
N TYR A 174 -10.78 -4.73 -2.07
CA TYR A 174 -11.46 -5.87 -2.69
C TYR A 174 -12.97 -5.91 -2.46
N HIS A 175 -13.46 -5.36 -1.35
CA HIS A 175 -14.90 -5.36 -1.07
C HIS A 175 -15.69 -4.56 -2.12
N GLU A 176 -15.08 -3.55 -2.74
CA GLU A 176 -15.72 -2.82 -3.85
C GLU A 176 -15.92 -3.70 -5.08
N LYS A 177 -14.98 -4.61 -5.37
CA LYS A 177 -15.12 -5.57 -6.48
C LYS A 177 -16.23 -6.61 -6.23
N ILE A 178 -16.43 -7.00 -4.97
CA ILE A 178 -17.48 -7.96 -4.60
C ILE A 178 -18.89 -7.40 -4.81
N ARG A 179 -19.06 -6.07 -4.65
CA ARG A 179 -20.34 -5.39 -4.90
C ARG A 179 -20.72 -5.35 -6.37
N LEU A 180 -19.74 -5.34 -7.27
CA LEU A 180 -19.95 -5.25 -8.72
C LEU A 180 -20.30 -6.59 -9.36
N THR A 181 -20.19 -7.69 -8.63
CA THR A 181 -20.43 -9.07 -9.13
C THR A 181 -21.74 -9.68 -8.62
N LYS A 182 -22.70 -8.87 -8.18
CA LYS A 182 -24.07 -9.31 -7.86
C LYS A 182 -25.02 -9.06 -9.00
#